data_2d74c9132751e9f68e412cdb192a6894
#
_entry.id   2d74c9132751e9f68e412cdb192a6894
#
_cell.length_a   1.000
_cell.length_b   1.000
_cell.length_c   1.000
_cell.angle_alpha   90.00
_cell.angle_beta   90.00
_cell.angle_gamma   90.00
#
_symmetry.space_group_name_H-M   'P 1'
#
loop_
_entity.id
_entity.type
_entity.pdbx_description
1 polymer ?
#
loop_
_entity_poly.entity_id
_entity_poly.type
_entity_poly.pdbx_seq_one_letter_code
_entity_poly.pdbx_strand_id
1 'polypeptide(L)'
;MTTATHKLATPIQAHGEEVKELSLRRPTVQECRAIKVLPYTVGGDGYPVVDLEAAAKYIALCAVIPASSVNQLELSDLNTLAWIIVGFFMPQDSKQSAA
;
A
#
# COMPACT_ATOMS: atom_id res chain seq x y z
N MET A 1 -5.63 5.71 -14.88
CA MET A 1 -5.90 4.82 -13.79
C MET A 1 -4.68 4.08 -13.37
N THR A 2 -4.33 4.16 -12.14
CA THR A 2 -3.07 3.60 -11.67
C THR A 2 -3.31 2.39 -10.80
N THR A 3 -2.70 1.29 -11.18
CA THR A 3 -2.76 0.04 -10.44
C THR A 3 -1.37 -0.54 -10.41
N ALA A 4 -0.91 -0.94 -9.24
CA ALA A 4 0.40 -1.55 -9.09
C ALA A 4 0.21 -3.01 -8.72
N THR A 5 0.92 -3.89 -9.39
CA THR A 5 0.83 -5.32 -9.13
C THR A 5 2.16 -5.79 -8.56
N HIS A 6 2.10 -6.60 -7.51
CA HIS A 6 3.29 -7.12 -6.86
C HIS A 6 3.14 -8.63 -6.67
N LYS A 7 4.12 -9.38 -7.14
CA LYS A 7 4.14 -10.82 -6.93
C LYS A 7 4.64 -11.10 -5.53
N LEU A 8 3.89 -11.91 -4.79
CA LEU A 8 4.23 -12.21 -3.41
C LEU A 8 5.36 -13.25 -3.34
N ALA A 9 6.30 -13.02 -2.43
CA ALA A 9 7.35 -14.00 -2.19
C ALA A 9 6.75 -15.25 -1.56
N THR A 10 5.71 -15.07 -0.75
CA THR A 10 5.01 -16.18 -0.11
C THR A 10 3.52 -15.98 -0.32
N PRO A 11 2.81 -16.98 -0.87
CA PRO A 11 1.37 -16.84 -1.08
C PRO A 11 0.62 -16.67 0.23
N ILE A 12 -0.52 -16.00 0.15
CA ILE A 12 -1.38 -15.81 1.30
C ILE A 12 -2.78 -16.32 0.95
N GLN A 13 -3.64 -16.39 1.96
CA GLN A 13 -5.03 -16.80 1.78
C GLN A 13 -5.93 -15.58 1.89
N ALA A 14 -6.80 -15.40 0.93
CA ALA A 14 -7.79 -14.33 0.97
C ALA A 14 -9.05 -14.83 0.29
N HIS A 15 -10.19 -14.58 0.94
CA HIS A 15 -11.48 -14.99 0.39
C HIS A 15 -11.54 -16.49 0.10
N GLY A 16 -10.87 -17.30 0.92
CA GLY A 16 -10.89 -18.74 0.75
C GLY A 16 -10.02 -19.26 -0.36
N GLU A 17 -9.16 -18.43 -0.93
CA GLU A 17 -8.30 -18.84 -2.04
C GLU A 17 -6.86 -18.46 -1.79
N GLU A 18 -5.95 -19.20 -2.41
CA GLU A 18 -4.55 -18.86 -2.36
C GLU A 18 -4.28 -17.70 -3.32
N VAL A 19 -3.60 -16.68 -2.83
CA VAL A 19 -3.29 -15.50 -3.62
C VAL A 19 -1.78 -15.39 -3.73
N LYS A 20 -1.29 -15.29 -4.95
CA LYS A 20 0.15 -15.24 -5.22
C LYS A 20 0.62 -13.87 -5.65
N GLU A 21 -0.29 -12.97 -5.94
CA GLU A 21 0.07 -11.59 -6.25
C GLU A 21 -1.07 -10.69 -5.85
N LEU A 22 -0.75 -9.44 -5.59
CA LEU A 22 -1.74 -8.45 -5.22
C LEU A 22 -1.68 -7.29 -6.18
N SER A 23 -2.85 -6.79 -6.56
CA SER A 23 -2.97 -5.59 -7.37
C SER A 23 -3.54 -4.50 -6.48
N LEU A 24 -2.80 -3.41 -6.34
CA LEU A 24 -3.21 -2.30 -5.50
C LEU A 24 -3.68 -1.16 -6.39
N ARG A 25 -4.93 -0.73 -6.19
CA ARG A 25 -5.41 0.45 -6.87
C ARG A 25 -5.17 1.66 -5.98
N ARG A 26 -5.12 2.84 -6.58
CA ARG A 26 -4.99 4.04 -5.77
C ARG A 26 -6.26 4.24 -4.95
N PRO A 27 -6.12 4.65 -3.69
CA PRO A 27 -7.31 4.96 -2.90
C PRO A 27 -7.89 6.31 -3.35
N THR A 28 -9.18 6.48 -3.12
CA THR A 28 -9.79 7.77 -3.41
C THR A 28 -9.59 8.69 -2.21
N VAL A 29 -9.77 9.99 -2.43
CA VAL A 29 -9.66 10.95 -1.35
C VAL A 29 -10.67 10.63 -0.24
N GLN A 30 -11.87 10.23 -0.62
CA GLN A 30 -12.89 9.91 0.36
C GLN A 30 -12.47 8.72 1.22
N GLU A 31 -11.86 7.72 0.60
CA GLU A 31 -11.37 6.55 1.34
C GLU A 31 -10.26 6.93 2.30
N CYS A 32 -9.35 7.80 1.85
CA CYS A 32 -8.28 8.26 2.72
C CYS A 32 -8.82 9.02 3.92
N ARG A 33 -9.84 9.82 3.70
CA ARG A 33 -10.45 10.57 4.79
C ARG A 33 -11.15 9.65 5.78
N ALA A 34 -11.71 8.55 5.28
CA ALA A 34 -12.36 7.57 6.15
C ALA A 34 -11.35 6.83 7.03
N ILE A 35 -10.16 6.56 6.47
CA ILE A 35 -9.11 5.88 7.25
C ILE A 35 -8.52 6.83 8.28
N LYS A 36 -8.45 8.12 7.95
CA LYS A 36 -8.07 9.19 8.89
C LYS A 36 -6.58 9.28 9.23
N VAL A 37 -5.75 8.40 8.70
CA VAL A 37 -4.31 8.48 8.94
C VAL A 37 -3.59 8.35 7.61
N LEU A 38 -2.41 8.92 7.52
CA LEU A 38 -1.56 8.76 6.37
C LEU A 38 -0.70 7.51 6.56
N PRO A 39 -0.27 6.87 5.46
CA PRO A 39 0.58 5.68 5.58
C PRO A 39 2.04 6.03 5.87
N TYR A 40 2.33 7.28 6.13
CA TYR A 40 3.69 7.73 6.40
C TYR A 40 3.67 8.97 7.26
N THR A 41 4.82 9.25 7.89
CA THR A 41 5.06 10.53 8.54
C THR A 41 6.32 11.10 7.92
N VAL A 42 6.65 12.35 8.25
CA VAL A 42 7.85 12.97 7.74
C VAL A 42 8.86 13.04 8.86
N GLY A 43 10.03 12.47 8.64
CA GLY A 43 11.07 12.49 9.65
C GLY A 43 11.74 13.84 9.75
N GLY A 44 12.66 13.96 10.71
CA GLY A 44 13.36 15.21 10.92
C GLY A 44 14.20 15.64 9.76
N ASP A 45 14.61 14.70 8.91
CA ASP A 45 15.41 15.02 7.72
C ASP A 45 14.54 15.32 6.50
N GLY A 46 13.22 15.34 6.65
CA GLY A 46 12.33 15.65 5.55
C GLY A 46 11.92 14.48 4.70
N TYR A 47 12.37 13.27 5.01
CA TYR A 47 12.02 12.09 4.24
C TYR A 47 10.86 11.34 4.87
N PRO A 48 10.05 10.66 4.04
CA PRO A 48 8.91 9.94 4.59
C PRO A 48 9.35 8.70 5.36
N VAL A 49 8.63 8.43 6.45
CA VAL A 49 8.84 7.24 7.26
C VAL A 49 7.54 6.47 7.22
N VAL A 50 7.59 5.22 6.81
CA VAL A 50 6.39 4.40 6.66
C VAL A 50 5.76 4.13 8.01
N ASP A 51 4.43 4.28 8.08
CA ASP A 51 3.65 3.88 9.23
C ASP A 51 3.02 2.54 8.88
N LEU A 52 3.58 1.46 9.39
CA LEU A 52 3.14 0.13 8.99
C LEU A 52 1.70 -0.17 9.35
N GLU A 53 1.24 0.33 10.48
CA GLU A 53 -0.15 0.08 10.87
C GLU A 53 -1.10 0.73 9.88
N ALA A 54 -0.84 1.97 9.54
CA ALA A 54 -1.67 2.67 8.57
C ALA A 54 -1.53 2.05 7.18
N ALA A 55 -0.29 1.70 6.80
CA ALA A 55 -0.07 1.08 5.50
C ALA A 55 -0.84 -0.22 5.37
N ALA A 56 -0.92 -1.00 6.45
CA ALA A 56 -1.67 -2.26 6.41
C ALA A 56 -3.14 -2.02 6.10
N LYS A 57 -3.71 -0.96 6.65
CA LYS A 57 -5.11 -0.63 6.37
C LYS A 57 -5.31 -0.26 4.90
N TYR A 58 -4.37 0.50 4.35
CA TYR A 58 -4.44 0.88 2.94
C TYR A 58 -4.22 -0.32 2.03
N ILE A 59 -3.34 -1.24 2.40
CA ILE A 59 -3.12 -2.44 1.60
C ILE A 59 -4.41 -3.25 1.54
N ALA A 60 -5.06 -3.46 2.67
CA ALA A 60 -6.31 -4.22 2.70
C ALA A 60 -7.37 -3.57 1.82
N LEU A 61 -7.48 -2.24 1.90
CA LEU A 61 -8.45 -1.52 1.09
C LEU A 61 -8.12 -1.60 -0.40
N CYS A 62 -6.89 -1.32 -0.75
CA CYS A 62 -6.50 -1.18 -2.15
C CYS A 62 -6.39 -2.52 -2.86
N ALA A 63 -6.02 -3.57 -2.15
CA ALA A 63 -5.94 -4.92 -2.72
C ALA A 63 -7.26 -5.66 -2.58
N VAL A 64 -8.20 -5.11 -1.84
CA VAL A 64 -9.52 -5.70 -1.60
C VAL A 64 -9.37 -7.07 -0.95
N ILE A 65 -8.62 -7.11 0.15
CA ILE A 65 -8.45 -8.34 0.93
C ILE A 65 -8.76 -8.03 2.39
N PRO A 66 -9.12 -9.04 3.18
CA PRO A 66 -9.38 -8.83 4.60
C PRO A 66 -8.11 -8.40 5.34
N ALA A 67 -8.28 -7.67 6.43
CA ALA A 67 -7.14 -7.26 7.24
C ALA A 67 -6.35 -8.47 7.73
N SER A 68 -7.03 -9.58 8.02
CA SER A 68 -6.34 -10.78 8.48
C SER A 68 -5.42 -11.35 7.42
N SER A 69 -5.73 -11.14 6.14
CA SER A 69 -4.86 -11.62 5.07
C SER A 69 -3.57 -10.81 5.00
N VAL A 70 -3.63 -9.53 5.36
CA VAL A 70 -2.43 -8.70 5.38
C VAL A 70 -1.43 -9.25 6.39
N ASN A 71 -1.93 -9.82 7.49
CA ASN A 71 -1.06 -10.38 8.53
C ASN A 71 -0.30 -11.61 8.07
N GLN A 72 -0.69 -12.21 6.95
CA GLN A 72 -0.02 -13.38 6.42
C GLN A 72 1.15 -13.05 5.51
N LEU A 73 1.31 -11.75 5.18
CA LEU A 73 2.35 -11.35 4.24
C LEU A 73 3.75 -11.60 4.80
N GLU A 74 4.65 -11.96 3.89
CA GLU A 74 6.06 -12.01 4.21
C GLU A 74 6.52 -10.58 4.48
N LEU A 75 7.49 -10.39 5.38
CA LEU A 75 7.92 -9.04 5.73
C LEU A 75 8.41 -8.25 4.53
N SER A 76 9.11 -8.91 3.61
CA SER A 76 9.59 -8.21 2.42
C SER A 76 8.43 -7.76 1.54
N ASP A 77 7.37 -8.56 1.46
CA ASP A 77 6.20 -8.19 0.69
C ASP A 77 5.48 -7.03 1.35
N LEU A 78 5.34 -7.08 2.68
CA LEU A 78 4.72 -5.99 3.40
C LEU A 78 5.47 -4.69 3.16
N ASN A 79 6.79 -4.74 3.23
CA ASN A 79 7.61 -3.56 3.02
C ASN A 79 7.40 -2.98 1.61
N THR A 80 7.44 -3.85 0.59
CA THR A 80 7.27 -3.39 -0.78
C THR A 80 5.89 -2.80 -1.00
N LEU A 81 4.86 -3.47 -0.48
CA LEU A 81 3.50 -2.97 -0.65
C LEU A 81 3.30 -1.66 0.10
N ALA A 82 3.91 -1.52 1.27
CA ALA A 82 3.79 -0.29 2.04
C ALA A 82 4.38 0.88 1.27
N TRP A 83 5.53 0.68 0.61
CA TRP A 83 6.14 1.76 -0.17
C TRP A 83 5.34 2.06 -1.43
N ILE A 84 4.67 1.07 -2.01
CA ILE A 84 3.77 1.34 -3.13
C ILE A 84 2.63 2.23 -2.65
N ILE A 85 2.07 1.94 -1.49
CA ILE A 85 1.00 2.78 -0.93
C ILE A 85 1.50 4.20 -0.70
N VAL A 86 2.67 4.37 -0.10
CA VAL A 86 3.22 5.70 0.12
C VAL A 86 3.38 6.43 -1.21
N GLY A 87 3.83 5.71 -2.23
CA GLY A 87 4.00 6.29 -3.55
C GLY A 87 2.73 6.85 -4.14
N PHE A 88 1.57 6.26 -3.80
CA PHE A 88 0.31 6.78 -4.29
C PHE A 88 0.00 8.18 -3.75
N PHE A 89 0.59 8.54 -2.62
CA PHE A 89 0.36 9.84 -2.01
C PHE A 89 1.34 10.90 -2.49
N MET A 90 2.36 10.49 -3.25
CA MET A 90 3.33 11.44 -3.78
C MET A 90 2.81 11.97 -5.10
N PRO A 91 3.30 13.13 -5.55
CA PRO A 91 2.88 13.65 -6.85
C PRO A 91 3.13 12.63 -7.94
N GLN A 92 2.12 12.39 -8.77
CA GLN A 92 2.22 11.41 -9.83
C GLN A 92 2.65 12.01 -11.15
N ASP A 93 2.81 13.30 -11.19
CA ASP A 93 3.18 13.96 -12.38
C ASP A 93 4.64 14.00 -12.51
N SER A 94 5.19 12.85 -12.44
CA SER A 94 6.61 12.78 -12.39
C SER A 94 7.25 13.19 -13.61
N LYS A 95 6.49 13.19 -14.63
CA LYS A 95 7.09 13.59 -15.78
C LYS A 95 7.39 14.95 -15.66
N GLN A 96 6.88 15.41 -14.77
CA GLN A 96 7.15 16.61 -14.68
C GLN A 96 8.35 16.70 -14.10
N SER A 97 8.52 15.99 -13.75
CA SER A 97 9.51 16.21 -13.37
C SER A 97 10.39 16.36 -14.14
N ALA A 98 10.07 16.30 -14.33
CA ALA A 98 10.71 16.55 -14.85
C ALA A 98 10.91 17.29 -15.07
N ALA A 99 10.65 17.41 -14.84
CA ALA A 99 10.94 18.05 -15.15
C ALA A 99 11.33 18.32 -15.30
#